data_2c2d950b77ce2c8247fcf6f16cb0fa16
#
_entry.id   2c2d950b77ce2c8247fcf6f16cb0fa16
#
_cell.length_a   1.000
_cell.length_b   1.000
_cell.length_c   1.000
_cell.angle_alpha   90.00
_cell.angle_beta   90.00
_cell.angle_gamma   90.00
#
_symmetry.space_group_name_H-M   'P 1'
#
loop_
_entity.id
_entity.type
_entity.pdbx_description
1 polymer ?
#
loop_
_entity_poly.entity_id
_entity_poly.type
_entity_poly.pdbx_seq_one_letter_code
_entity_poly.pdbx_strand_id
1 'polypeptide(L)'
;MTALSRRRLGTLAAMSGLGLFASSCSSPAGDKAAGGSTSSDGGSGTGTSTDGTISVEDNFGTVTVPASPTSVVATDNRTFETLDTWGIELTAAAVTLMPSTISYTKNQDIVDLGSHREPDLEAVVAVEPDLIINGQRFAQYREDFAKLAPNAAIVELDPRDGEDFAAELKRQTTVLGEIFGKQDEAKQLCDDLDAAIERAKAAYTSDDTVMAVTTSGGEIGYIAPTVGRTLGPVFDILGLTPALEVEGASDDHQGDDISVEAIAKANPDWMLVMDRDAAISADDPSYEPAAAVLEKSEALTSVTAISEGNVVYMPADTYTNEGIQTYTEFFESLADAFEKKA
;
A
#
# COMPACT_ATOMS: atom_id res chain seq x y z
N MET A 1 27.51 32.11 -26.06
CA MET A 1 26.64 33.23 -26.47
C MET A 1 25.39 33.15 -25.63
N THR A 2 25.44 33.92 -24.55
CA THR A 2 24.55 35.04 -24.11
C THR A 2 23.08 34.68 -24.07
N ALA A 3 22.53 34.36 -22.91
CA ALA A 3 21.91 35.22 -21.86
C ALA A 3 20.66 35.99 -22.34
N LEU A 4 19.56 35.84 -21.61
CA LEU A 4 18.90 36.97 -20.96
C LEU A 4 17.59 36.56 -20.21
N SER A 5 17.65 36.73 -18.95
CA SER A 5 16.68 36.99 -17.92
C SER A 5 15.61 38.03 -18.32
N ARG A 6 14.35 37.86 -17.84
CA ARG A 6 13.49 39.00 -17.46
C ARG A 6 12.53 38.61 -16.33
N ARG A 7 12.83 39.13 -15.16
CA ARG A 7 11.89 39.36 -14.03
C ARG A 7 10.81 40.36 -14.46
N ARG A 8 9.56 40.18 -13.97
CA ARG A 8 8.70 41.34 -13.63
C ARG A 8 7.95 41.07 -12.32
N LEU A 9 8.19 41.93 -11.38
CA LEU A 9 7.39 42.26 -10.20
C LEU A 9 6.11 43.00 -10.61
N GLY A 10 5.08 42.90 -9.76
CA GLY A 10 3.87 43.73 -9.78
C GLY A 10 2.94 43.32 -8.66
N THR A 11 3.05 43.86 -7.59
CA THR A 11 2.47 44.92 -6.71
C THR A 11 1.04 44.70 -6.25
N LEU A 12 0.91 44.74 -4.90
CA LEU A 12 -0.25 44.84 -4.01
C LEU A 12 -1.43 45.70 -4.48
N ALA A 13 -2.65 45.28 -4.04
CA ALA A 13 -3.66 46.22 -3.54
C ALA A 13 -4.53 45.54 -2.47
N ALA A 14 -4.54 46.09 -1.28
CA ALA A 14 -5.46 45.81 -0.20
C ALA A 14 -6.75 46.62 -0.37
N MET A 15 -7.90 46.09 -0.03
CA MET A 15 -9.06 46.89 0.39
C MET A 15 -9.88 46.15 1.44
N SER A 16 -9.97 46.88 2.57
CA SER A 16 -10.76 46.61 3.76
C SER A 16 -12.26 46.92 3.49
N GLY A 17 -13.16 46.15 4.10
CA GLY A 17 -14.58 46.46 4.15
C GLY A 17 -15.22 45.86 5.40
N LEU A 18 -15.32 46.67 6.44
CA LEU A 18 -16.13 46.43 7.64
C LEU A 18 -17.62 46.58 7.31
N GLY A 19 -18.43 45.68 7.86
CA GLY A 19 -19.88 45.79 7.87
C GLY A 19 -20.49 45.04 9.05
N LEU A 20 -20.63 45.75 10.18
CA LEU A 20 -21.46 45.36 11.33
C LEU A 20 -22.95 45.62 11.00
N PHE A 21 -23.83 44.68 11.30
CA PHE A 21 -25.18 44.93 11.76
C PHE A 21 -25.63 43.94 12.83
N ALA A 22 -26.05 44.55 13.95
CA ALA A 22 -26.54 43.89 15.16
C ALA A 22 -28.05 43.93 15.23
N SER A 23 -28.58 43.11 16.13
CA SER A 23 -29.89 43.14 16.83
C SER A 23 -31.09 42.53 16.05
N SER A 24 -31.96 41.75 16.67
CA SER A 24 -32.60 41.96 17.96
C SER A 24 -33.25 40.64 18.50
N CYS A 25 -33.36 40.62 19.82
CA CYS A 25 -34.06 39.68 20.67
C CYS A 25 -35.58 39.61 20.45
N SER A 26 -36.20 38.44 20.66
CA SER A 26 -37.38 38.30 21.53
C SER A 26 -37.63 36.85 21.91
N SER A 27 -37.58 36.54 23.21
CA SER A 27 -38.25 35.37 23.81
C SER A 27 -39.67 35.78 24.24
N PRO A 28 -40.62 34.82 24.45
CA PRO A 28 -40.75 34.29 25.81
C PRO A 28 -41.10 32.79 25.92
N ALA A 29 -40.64 32.27 27.01
CA ALA A 29 -40.93 31.18 27.93
C ALA A 29 -42.13 30.23 27.75
N GLY A 30 -41.85 28.97 28.15
CA GLY A 30 -42.80 27.92 28.57
C GLY A 30 -42.34 26.54 28.15
N ASP A 31 -41.98 25.72 28.86
CA ASP A 31 -42.06 24.91 30.07
C ASP A 31 -41.51 23.47 29.82
N LYS A 32 -40.73 22.99 30.74
CA LYS A 32 -40.29 21.66 31.11
C LYS A 32 -40.71 20.42 30.29
N ALA A 33 -39.69 19.61 29.88
CA ALA A 33 -39.59 18.20 30.27
C ALA A 33 -38.17 17.62 30.03
N ALA A 34 -37.78 16.71 30.91
CA ALA A 34 -36.47 16.15 31.16
C ALA A 34 -35.94 15.17 30.13
N GLY A 35 -34.61 15.09 30.04
CA GLY A 35 -33.90 13.81 30.02
C GLY A 35 -33.54 13.27 28.65
N GLY A 36 -32.24 13.17 28.42
CA GLY A 36 -31.64 12.30 27.39
C GLY A 36 -30.39 12.88 26.75
N SER A 37 -29.27 12.80 27.48
CA SER A 37 -27.97 12.86 26.85
C SER A 37 -27.79 11.60 25.99
N THR A 38 -27.93 11.71 24.71
CA THR A 38 -27.39 10.72 23.78
C THR A 38 -26.06 11.23 23.27
N SER A 39 -25.02 10.61 23.77
CA SER A 39 -23.69 10.62 23.17
C SER A 39 -23.84 10.13 21.73
N SER A 40 -23.59 10.97 20.77
CA SER A 40 -23.41 10.56 19.39
C SER A 40 -22.07 9.87 19.29
N ASP A 41 -22.10 8.55 19.42
CA ASP A 41 -21.04 7.65 18.97
C ASP A 41 -21.08 7.67 17.45
N GLY A 42 -20.02 8.21 16.83
CA GLY A 42 -19.89 8.31 15.39
C GLY A 42 -19.48 6.95 14.81
N GLY A 43 -20.39 5.98 14.85
CA GLY A 43 -20.27 4.77 14.04
C GLY A 43 -20.61 5.12 12.59
N SER A 44 -19.64 5.13 11.71
CA SER A 44 -19.83 5.14 10.25
C SER A 44 -20.46 3.80 9.87
N GLY A 45 -21.76 3.71 9.95
CA GLY A 45 -22.51 2.53 9.52
C GLY A 45 -22.75 2.62 8.02
N THR A 46 -22.14 1.73 7.23
CA THR A 46 -22.50 1.48 5.85
C THR A 46 -23.98 1.08 5.77
N GLY A 47 -24.82 2.00 5.34
CA GLY A 47 -26.24 1.72 5.11
C GLY A 47 -26.42 1.20 3.70
N THR A 48 -26.84 -0.06 3.53
CA THR A 48 -27.35 -0.52 2.23
C THR A 48 -28.56 0.33 1.87
N SER A 49 -28.48 1.04 0.75
CA SER A 49 -29.63 1.77 0.23
C SER A 49 -30.69 0.80 -0.28
N THR A 50 -31.96 1.24 -0.29
CA THR A 50 -33.10 0.42 -0.72
C THR A 50 -33.06 0.05 -2.21
N ASP A 51 -32.11 0.56 -2.97
CA ASP A 51 -31.90 0.34 -4.41
C ASP A 51 -30.78 -0.66 -4.75
N GLY A 52 -30.25 -1.38 -3.75
CA GLY A 52 -29.23 -2.43 -3.96
C GLY A 52 -27.82 -1.89 -4.18
N THR A 53 -27.54 -0.69 -3.70
CA THR A 53 -26.20 -0.08 -3.69
C THR A 53 -25.71 0.19 -2.28
N ILE A 54 -24.40 0.34 -2.13
CA ILE A 54 -23.74 0.84 -0.91
C ILE A 54 -22.86 2.03 -1.27
N SER A 55 -22.53 2.85 -0.28
CA SER A 55 -21.59 3.96 -0.44
C SER A 55 -20.32 3.66 0.34
N VAL A 56 -19.18 3.78 -0.33
CA VAL A 56 -17.84 3.60 0.27
C VAL A 56 -16.99 4.83 0.02
N GLU A 57 -15.98 5.05 0.86
CA GLU A 57 -15.00 6.12 0.67
C GLU A 57 -13.74 5.56 0.01
N ASP A 58 -13.34 6.12 -1.13
CA ASP A 58 -12.09 5.83 -1.82
C ASP A 58 -11.11 7.03 -1.77
N ASN A 59 -10.02 6.96 -2.51
CA ASN A 59 -9.04 8.05 -2.56
C ASN A 59 -9.57 9.34 -3.19
N PHE A 60 -10.71 9.30 -3.86
CA PHE A 60 -11.31 10.42 -4.58
C PHE A 60 -12.64 10.89 -3.94
N GLY A 61 -13.06 10.27 -2.85
CA GLY A 61 -14.29 10.61 -2.10
C GLY A 61 -15.29 9.47 -2.06
N THR A 62 -16.57 9.82 -1.89
CA THR A 62 -17.65 8.84 -1.79
C THR A 62 -17.98 8.24 -3.16
N VAL A 63 -17.91 6.92 -3.26
CA VAL A 63 -18.29 6.13 -4.44
C VAL A 63 -19.50 5.26 -4.11
N THR A 64 -20.51 5.29 -4.99
CA THR A 64 -21.65 4.38 -4.92
C THR A 64 -21.35 3.14 -5.73
N VAL A 65 -21.35 1.97 -5.08
CA VAL A 65 -21.04 0.68 -5.69
C VAL A 65 -22.24 -0.27 -5.59
N PRO A 66 -22.40 -1.25 -6.49
CA PRO A 66 -23.39 -2.31 -6.32
C PRO A 66 -23.18 -3.07 -5.01
N ALA A 67 -24.26 -3.36 -4.28
CA ALA A 67 -24.17 -4.18 -3.06
C ALA A 67 -23.85 -5.67 -3.33
N SER A 68 -23.96 -6.09 -4.59
CA SER A 68 -23.60 -7.41 -5.07
C SER A 68 -23.08 -7.27 -6.50
N PRO A 69 -21.80 -6.89 -6.67
CA PRO A 69 -21.20 -6.76 -7.99
C PRO A 69 -21.24 -8.10 -8.74
N THR A 70 -21.52 -8.07 -10.03
CA THR A 70 -21.66 -9.27 -10.89
C THR A 70 -20.60 -9.37 -11.97
N SER A 71 -19.97 -8.26 -12.33
CA SER A 71 -18.84 -8.21 -13.25
C SER A 71 -17.74 -7.34 -12.65
N VAL A 72 -16.80 -8.00 -11.97
CA VAL A 72 -15.71 -7.36 -11.23
C VAL A 72 -14.43 -7.39 -12.04
N VAL A 73 -13.84 -6.22 -12.22
CA VAL A 73 -12.49 -6.05 -12.77
C VAL A 73 -11.53 -5.67 -11.64
N ALA A 74 -10.37 -6.32 -11.55
CA ALA A 74 -9.36 -5.99 -10.57
C ALA A 74 -7.99 -5.76 -11.22
N THR A 75 -7.35 -4.64 -10.91
CA THR A 75 -6.03 -4.27 -11.45
C THR A 75 -5.02 -3.89 -10.37
N ASP A 76 -5.45 -3.75 -9.11
CA ASP A 76 -4.59 -3.42 -7.98
C ASP A 76 -3.92 -4.67 -7.39
N ASN A 77 -2.61 -4.74 -7.50
CA ASN A 77 -1.78 -5.83 -6.98
C ASN A 77 -1.92 -6.06 -5.47
N ARG A 78 -2.27 -5.02 -4.69
CA ARG A 78 -2.44 -5.15 -3.24
C ARG A 78 -3.72 -5.86 -2.83
N THR A 79 -4.65 -6.05 -3.78
CA THR A 79 -5.98 -6.59 -3.49
C THR A 79 -6.15 -8.06 -3.94
N PHE A 80 -5.32 -8.54 -4.84
CA PHE A 80 -5.53 -9.84 -5.49
C PHE A 80 -5.59 -11.01 -4.50
N GLU A 81 -4.67 -11.07 -3.54
CA GLU A 81 -4.63 -12.16 -2.55
C GLU A 81 -5.85 -12.11 -1.62
N THR A 82 -6.26 -10.92 -1.21
CA THR A 82 -7.46 -10.71 -0.39
C THR A 82 -8.71 -11.19 -1.13
N LEU A 83 -8.88 -10.78 -2.39
CA LEU A 83 -10.03 -11.15 -3.22
C LEU A 83 -10.05 -12.67 -3.49
N ASP A 84 -8.89 -13.27 -3.78
CA ASP A 84 -8.75 -14.71 -4.02
C ASP A 84 -9.09 -15.51 -2.75
N THR A 85 -8.54 -15.12 -1.61
CA THR A 85 -8.79 -15.76 -0.31
C THR A 85 -10.27 -15.70 0.07
N TRP A 86 -10.95 -14.61 -0.26
CA TRP A 86 -12.38 -14.45 0.00
C TRP A 86 -13.28 -15.14 -1.03
N GLY A 87 -12.69 -15.72 -2.09
CA GLY A 87 -13.41 -16.42 -3.15
C GLY A 87 -14.24 -15.47 -4.02
N ILE A 88 -13.77 -14.25 -4.23
CA ILE A 88 -14.43 -13.28 -5.11
C ILE A 88 -14.19 -13.67 -6.57
N GLU A 89 -15.25 -13.81 -7.36
CA GLU A 89 -15.15 -14.09 -8.78
C GLU A 89 -14.76 -12.82 -9.54
N LEU A 90 -13.70 -12.89 -10.36
CA LEU A 90 -13.29 -11.82 -11.25
C LEU A 90 -13.66 -12.14 -12.69
N THR A 91 -14.20 -11.15 -13.40
CA THR A 91 -14.49 -11.27 -14.83
C THR A 91 -13.26 -10.92 -15.67
N ALA A 92 -12.49 -9.91 -15.25
CA ALA A 92 -11.20 -9.58 -15.84
C ALA A 92 -10.23 -9.07 -14.78
N ALA A 93 -8.94 -9.23 -15.01
CA ALA A 93 -7.92 -8.75 -14.09
C ALA A 93 -6.56 -8.59 -14.81
N ALA A 94 -5.62 -7.91 -14.17
CA ALA A 94 -4.23 -7.85 -14.62
C ALA A 94 -3.48 -9.15 -14.25
N VAL A 95 -3.93 -10.29 -14.78
CA VAL A 95 -3.45 -11.65 -14.42
C VAL A 95 -1.96 -11.80 -14.65
N THR A 96 -1.45 -11.24 -15.72
CA THR A 96 0.01 -11.21 -16.04
C THR A 96 0.86 -10.60 -14.93
N LEU A 97 0.29 -9.78 -14.05
CA LEU A 97 1.00 -9.15 -12.92
C LEU A 97 0.81 -9.87 -11.59
N MET A 98 0.02 -10.94 -11.55
CA MET A 98 -0.21 -11.70 -10.33
C MET A 98 0.91 -12.71 -10.09
N PRO A 99 1.32 -12.93 -8.83
CA PRO A 99 2.22 -14.02 -8.50
C PRO A 99 1.53 -15.38 -8.71
N SER A 100 2.31 -16.42 -9.00
CA SER A 100 1.80 -17.77 -9.25
C SER A 100 1.16 -18.44 -8.01
N THR A 101 1.33 -17.83 -6.84
CA THR A 101 0.71 -18.21 -5.55
C THR A 101 -0.80 -17.97 -5.57
N ILE A 102 -1.28 -16.99 -6.33
CA ILE A 102 -2.69 -16.59 -6.41
C ILE A 102 -3.43 -17.49 -7.40
N SER A 103 -4.59 -18.03 -6.99
CA SER A 103 -5.32 -19.04 -7.76
C SER A 103 -5.90 -18.50 -9.07
N TYR A 104 -6.18 -17.21 -9.16
CA TYR A 104 -6.65 -16.55 -10.39
C TYR A 104 -5.73 -16.76 -11.59
N THR A 105 -4.42 -16.91 -11.38
CA THR A 105 -3.45 -17.20 -12.45
C THR A 105 -3.71 -18.52 -13.18
N LYS A 106 -4.48 -19.41 -12.58
CA LYS A 106 -4.84 -20.73 -13.14
C LYS A 106 -6.27 -20.76 -13.71
N ASN A 107 -7.04 -19.69 -13.50
CA ASN A 107 -8.42 -19.60 -13.98
C ASN A 107 -8.46 -18.98 -15.38
N GLN A 108 -8.76 -19.81 -16.39
CA GLN A 108 -8.82 -19.39 -17.79
C GLN A 108 -10.11 -18.62 -18.15
N ASP A 109 -11.07 -18.55 -17.24
CA ASP A 109 -12.32 -17.80 -17.46
C ASP A 109 -12.13 -16.30 -17.15
N ILE A 110 -11.05 -15.92 -16.46
CA ILE A 110 -10.69 -14.53 -16.20
C ILE A 110 -10.00 -13.94 -17.43
N VAL A 111 -10.55 -12.87 -17.97
CA VAL A 111 -9.93 -12.14 -19.08
C VAL A 111 -8.68 -11.41 -18.58
N ASP A 112 -7.51 -11.74 -19.12
CA ASP A 112 -6.27 -11.06 -18.75
C ASP A 112 -6.15 -9.68 -19.44
N LEU A 113 -6.05 -8.64 -18.66
CA LEU A 113 -5.84 -7.27 -19.13
C LEU A 113 -4.38 -6.97 -19.48
N GLY A 114 -3.50 -7.95 -19.33
CA GLY A 114 -2.08 -7.79 -19.59
C GLY A 114 -1.36 -6.91 -18.54
N SER A 115 -0.24 -6.32 -18.96
CA SER A 115 0.57 -5.48 -18.07
C SER A 115 0.18 -4.00 -18.17
N HIS A 116 0.49 -3.23 -17.12
CA HIS A 116 0.32 -1.78 -17.09
C HIS A 116 1.09 -1.01 -18.17
N ARG A 117 2.06 -1.66 -18.85
CA ARG A 117 2.84 -1.04 -19.94
C ARG A 117 2.09 -1.09 -21.26
N GLU A 118 1.26 -2.11 -21.45
CA GLU A 118 0.48 -2.33 -22.68
C GLU A 118 -0.83 -3.06 -22.30
N PRO A 119 -1.77 -2.38 -21.61
CA PRO A 119 -3.00 -3.01 -21.16
C PRO A 119 -4.00 -3.20 -22.30
N ASP A 120 -4.73 -4.31 -22.27
CA ASP A 120 -5.88 -4.53 -23.13
C ASP A 120 -7.11 -3.79 -22.57
N LEU A 121 -7.23 -2.50 -22.89
CA LEU A 121 -8.37 -1.70 -22.46
C LEU A 121 -9.66 -2.05 -23.23
N GLU A 122 -9.59 -2.68 -24.40
CA GLU A 122 -10.79 -3.12 -25.15
C GLU A 122 -11.45 -4.30 -24.43
N ALA A 123 -10.67 -5.14 -23.77
CA ALA A 123 -11.18 -6.24 -22.96
C ALA A 123 -12.08 -5.74 -21.80
N VAL A 124 -11.78 -4.58 -21.22
CA VAL A 124 -12.61 -3.98 -20.16
C VAL A 124 -14.01 -3.65 -20.69
N VAL A 125 -14.10 -3.13 -21.93
CA VAL A 125 -15.41 -2.84 -22.57
C VAL A 125 -16.19 -4.12 -22.82
N ALA A 126 -15.51 -5.19 -23.24
CA ALA A 126 -16.15 -6.46 -23.60
C ALA A 126 -16.78 -7.19 -22.39
N VAL A 127 -16.25 -6.99 -21.18
CA VAL A 127 -16.76 -7.64 -19.97
C VAL A 127 -17.85 -6.85 -19.26
N GLU A 128 -18.16 -5.63 -19.74
CA GLU A 128 -19.22 -4.76 -19.22
C GLU A 128 -19.22 -4.69 -17.67
N PRO A 129 -18.13 -4.22 -17.04
CA PRO A 129 -17.99 -4.26 -15.58
C PRO A 129 -19.01 -3.38 -14.88
N ASP A 130 -19.47 -3.82 -13.71
CA ASP A 130 -20.24 -2.99 -12.78
C ASP A 130 -19.37 -2.46 -11.62
N LEU A 131 -18.19 -3.09 -11.38
CA LEU A 131 -17.19 -2.66 -10.43
C LEU A 131 -15.78 -2.83 -11.01
N ILE A 132 -14.94 -1.79 -10.85
CA ILE A 132 -13.50 -1.83 -11.15
C ILE A 132 -12.74 -1.47 -9.88
N ILE A 133 -11.93 -2.40 -9.37
CA ILE A 133 -10.97 -2.17 -8.29
C ILE A 133 -9.65 -1.81 -8.96
N ASN A 134 -9.38 -0.51 -9.06
CA ASN A 134 -8.20 0.01 -9.72
C ASN A 134 -7.16 0.48 -8.70
N GLY A 135 -5.91 0.47 -9.09
CA GLY A 135 -4.83 0.98 -8.25
C GLY A 135 -3.44 0.60 -8.73
N GLN A 136 -2.45 0.96 -7.92
CA GLN A 136 -1.06 0.61 -8.16
C GLN A 136 -0.61 1.00 -9.58
N ARG A 137 -0.08 0.05 -10.33
CA ARG A 137 0.44 0.24 -11.69
C ARG A 137 -0.63 0.70 -12.69
N PHE A 138 -1.89 0.39 -12.41
CA PHE A 138 -3.02 0.74 -13.26
C PHE A 138 -3.72 2.06 -12.87
N ALA A 139 -3.36 2.70 -11.76
CA ALA A 139 -3.93 3.97 -11.32
C ALA A 139 -3.93 5.04 -12.43
N GLN A 140 -2.90 5.06 -13.29
CA GLN A 140 -2.79 5.95 -14.44
C GLN A 140 -3.93 5.80 -15.47
N TYR A 141 -4.66 4.68 -15.49
CA TYR A 141 -5.74 4.40 -16.45
C TYR A 141 -7.14 4.70 -15.92
N ARG A 142 -7.27 5.29 -14.72
CA ARG A 142 -8.57 5.62 -14.12
C ARG A 142 -9.50 6.38 -15.07
N GLU A 143 -8.97 7.42 -15.74
CA GLU A 143 -9.77 8.21 -16.67
C GLU A 143 -10.19 7.43 -17.91
N ASP A 144 -9.36 6.51 -18.38
CA ASP A 144 -9.69 5.67 -19.52
C ASP A 144 -10.75 4.63 -19.14
N PHE A 145 -10.65 4.01 -17.97
CA PHE A 145 -11.71 3.16 -17.44
C PHE A 145 -13.04 3.90 -17.30
N ALA A 146 -13.03 5.13 -16.78
CA ALA A 146 -14.25 5.93 -16.65
C ALA A 146 -14.89 6.25 -18.01
N LYS A 147 -14.10 6.40 -19.07
CA LYS A 147 -14.60 6.62 -20.45
C LYS A 147 -15.12 5.34 -21.08
N LEU A 148 -14.42 4.23 -20.88
CA LEU A 148 -14.69 2.95 -21.54
C LEU A 148 -15.83 2.18 -20.86
N ALA A 149 -15.95 2.29 -19.54
CA ALA A 149 -16.98 1.65 -18.73
C ALA A 149 -17.74 2.68 -17.88
N PRO A 150 -18.52 3.59 -18.49
CA PRO A 150 -19.15 4.72 -17.81
C PRO A 150 -20.23 4.33 -16.80
N ASN A 151 -20.66 3.07 -16.79
CA ASN A 151 -21.64 2.54 -15.85
C ASN A 151 -20.98 1.78 -14.68
N ALA A 152 -19.67 1.53 -14.74
CA ALA A 152 -18.95 0.86 -13.66
C ALA A 152 -18.64 1.85 -12.53
N ALA A 153 -18.76 1.39 -11.29
CA ALA A 153 -18.15 2.06 -10.17
C ALA A 153 -16.63 1.79 -10.21
N ILE A 154 -15.81 2.83 -10.08
CA ILE A 154 -14.36 2.71 -10.01
C ILE A 154 -13.95 3.05 -8.60
N VAL A 155 -13.28 2.11 -7.92
CA VAL A 155 -12.80 2.25 -6.53
C VAL A 155 -11.28 2.16 -6.53
N GLU A 156 -10.61 3.15 -5.94
CA GLU A 156 -9.16 3.20 -5.75
C GLU A 156 -8.81 3.39 -4.28
N LEU A 157 -8.05 2.45 -3.75
CA LEU A 157 -7.77 2.33 -2.33
C LEU A 157 -6.26 2.28 -2.03
N ASP A 158 -5.43 2.69 -2.98
CA ASP A 158 -3.98 2.76 -2.76
C ASP A 158 -3.65 3.51 -1.46
N PRO A 159 -2.64 3.08 -0.71
CA PRO A 159 -2.13 3.84 0.41
C PRO A 159 -1.83 5.29 0.00
N ARG A 160 -2.37 6.24 0.76
CA ARG A 160 -2.23 7.67 0.48
C ARG A 160 -0.91 8.19 1.01
N ASP A 161 -0.28 9.10 0.26
CA ASP A 161 0.98 9.71 0.65
C ASP A 161 0.85 10.48 1.98
N GLY A 162 1.79 10.22 2.89
CA GLY A 162 1.88 10.90 4.19
C GLY A 162 0.94 10.37 5.26
N GLU A 163 0.11 9.37 4.95
CA GLU A 163 -0.72 8.67 5.93
C GLU A 163 0.03 7.47 6.53
N ASP A 164 -0.43 6.97 7.67
CA ASP A 164 0.12 5.75 8.28
C ASP A 164 -0.15 4.54 7.37
N PHE A 165 0.92 3.91 6.90
CA PHE A 165 0.84 2.85 5.90
C PHE A 165 0.06 1.62 6.41
N ALA A 166 0.22 1.23 7.68
CA ALA A 166 -0.54 0.11 8.24
C ALA A 166 -2.04 0.45 8.36
N ALA A 167 -2.35 1.70 8.71
CA ALA A 167 -3.74 2.18 8.72
C ALA A 167 -4.34 2.18 7.30
N GLU A 168 -3.55 2.51 6.28
CA GLU A 168 -4.01 2.50 4.88
C GLU A 168 -4.25 1.07 4.36
N LEU A 169 -3.42 0.10 4.69
CA LEU A 169 -3.67 -1.31 4.37
C LEU A 169 -4.98 -1.80 5.03
N LYS A 170 -5.20 -1.43 6.29
CA LYS A 170 -6.45 -1.77 7.00
C LYS A 170 -7.66 -1.06 6.40
N ARG A 171 -7.52 0.20 6.00
CA ARG A 171 -8.58 0.94 5.29
C ARG A 171 -8.96 0.24 3.99
N GLN A 172 -7.97 -0.10 3.15
CA GLN A 172 -8.20 -0.84 1.90
C GLN A 172 -8.96 -2.14 2.16
N THR A 173 -8.47 -2.95 3.10
CA THR A 173 -9.08 -4.24 3.46
C THR A 173 -10.51 -4.08 4.00
N THR A 174 -10.75 -3.07 4.84
CA THR A 174 -12.07 -2.79 5.42
C THR A 174 -13.07 -2.40 4.33
N VAL A 175 -12.70 -1.50 3.41
CA VAL A 175 -13.58 -1.07 2.32
C VAL A 175 -13.88 -2.22 1.37
N LEU A 176 -12.91 -3.07 1.05
CA LEU A 176 -13.16 -4.29 0.28
C LEU A 176 -14.14 -5.23 1.00
N GLY A 177 -13.99 -5.38 2.33
CA GLY A 177 -14.92 -6.14 3.16
C GLY A 177 -16.34 -5.60 3.09
N GLU A 178 -16.51 -4.28 3.11
CA GLU A 178 -17.82 -3.62 2.94
C GLU A 178 -18.44 -3.91 1.57
N ILE A 179 -17.65 -3.80 0.50
CA ILE A 179 -18.09 -4.02 -0.89
C ILE A 179 -18.57 -5.46 -1.09
N PHE A 180 -17.84 -6.43 -0.56
CA PHE A 180 -18.09 -7.86 -0.82
C PHE A 180 -18.83 -8.60 0.30
N GLY A 181 -19.29 -7.89 1.34
CA GLY A 181 -19.97 -8.51 2.48
C GLY A 181 -19.05 -9.42 3.30
N LYS A 182 -17.77 -9.06 3.39
CA LYS A 182 -16.66 -9.78 4.04
C LYS A 182 -16.10 -9.02 5.25
N GLN A 183 -16.96 -8.34 6.00
CA GLN A 183 -16.54 -7.47 7.10
C GLN A 183 -15.83 -8.23 8.22
N ASP A 184 -16.28 -9.45 8.53
CA ASP A 184 -15.66 -10.27 9.57
C ASP A 184 -14.27 -10.77 9.13
N GLU A 185 -14.13 -11.20 7.88
CA GLU A 185 -12.86 -11.62 7.29
C GLU A 185 -11.89 -10.42 7.18
N ALA A 186 -12.38 -9.24 6.79
CA ALA A 186 -11.60 -8.01 6.74
C ALA A 186 -11.09 -7.61 8.13
N LYS A 187 -11.98 -7.68 9.13
CA LYS A 187 -11.60 -7.42 10.53
C LYS A 187 -10.52 -8.39 11.00
N GLN A 188 -10.61 -9.66 10.65
CA GLN A 188 -9.60 -10.65 11.04
C GLN A 188 -8.23 -10.30 10.45
N LEU A 189 -8.15 -9.97 9.15
CA LEU A 189 -6.90 -9.54 8.53
C LEU A 189 -6.30 -8.28 9.17
N CYS A 190 -7.15 -7.34 9.56
CA CYS A 190 -6.69 -6.14 10.27
C CYS A 190 -6.17 -6.47 11.68
N ASP A 191 -6.88 -7.33 12.41
CA ASP A 191 -6.48 -7.76 13.76
C ASP A 191 -5.15 -8.56 13.71
N ASP A 192 -4.96 -9.42 12.69
CA ASP A 192 -3.74 -10.21 12.49
C ASP A 192 -2.54 -9.30 12.18
N LEU A 193 -2.73 -8.29 11.31
CA LEU A 193 -1.69 -7.29 11.04
C LEU A 193 -1.29 -6.54 12.32
N ASP A 194 -2.28 -6.05 13.09
CA ASP A 194 -2.01 -5.33 14.33
C ASP A 194 -1.26 -6.21 15.34
N ALA A 195 -1.64 -7.48 15.47
CA ALA A 195 -0.98 -8.43 16.36
C ALA A 195 0.48 -8.70 15.94
N ALA A 196 0.74 -8.87 14.64
CA ALA A 196 2.07 -9.08 14.11
C ALA A 196 2.98 -7.86 14.33
N ILE A 197 2.46 -6.65 14.08
CA ILE A 197 3.16 -5.38 14.33
C ILE A 197 3.52 -5.23 15.81
N GLU A 198 2.55 -5.43 16.72
CA GLU A 198 2.80 -5.30 18.16
C GLU A 198 3.82 -6.33 18.67
N ARG A 199 3.77 -7.55 18.15
CA ARG A 199 4.74 -8.59 18.47
C ARG A 199 6.15 -8.21 18.00
N ALA A 200 6.29 -7.74 16.76
CA ALA A 200 7.57 -7.30 16.21
C ALA A 200 8.14 -6.10 17.00
N LYS A 201 7.30 -5.10 17.31
CA LYS A 201 7.70 -3.96 18.16
C LYS A 201 8.20 -4.39 19.53
N ALA A 202 7.49 -5.32 20.19
CA ALA A 202 7.85 -5.78 21.52
C ALA A 202 9.18 -6.57 21.54
N ALA A 203 9.52 -7.24 20.44
CA ALA A 203 10.72 -8.04 20.31
C ALA A 203 11.95 -7.22 19.84
N TYR A 204 11.73 -6.07 19.20
CA TYR A 204 12.80 -5.23 18.67
C TYR A 204 13.58 -4.52 19.79
N THR A 205 14.89 -4.58 19.72
CA THR A 205 15.81 -3.85 20.64
C THR A 205 16.18 -2.50 20.01
N SER A 206 15.75 -1.39 20.60
CA SER A 206 15.88 -0.04 20.05
C SER A 206 17.33 0.44 19.83
N ASP A 207 18.32 -0.22 20.45
CA ASP A 207 19.75 0.08 20.25
C ASP A 207 20.32 -0.59 19.00
N ASP A 208 19.64 -1.60 18.46
CA ASP A 208 20.05 -2.26 17.22
C ASP A 208 19.73 -1.37 16.00
N THR A 209 20.69 -1.29 15.08
CA THR A 209 20.51 -0.53 13.84
C THR A 209 20.04 -1.42 12.68
N VAL A 210 19.20 -0.86 11.82
CA VAL A 210 18.55 -1.59 10.72
C VAL A 210 18.88 -0.93 9.37
N MET A 211 19.13 -1.74 8.36
CA MET A 211 19.21 -1.30 6.96
C MET A 211 18.25 -2.11 6.11
N ALA A 212 17.53 -1.45 5.20
CA ALA A 212 16.70 -2.11 4.22
C ALA A 212 17.35 -2.03 2.83
N VAL A 213 17.28 -3.14 2.09
CA VAL A 213 17.79 -3.24 0.73
C VAL A 213 16.85 -4.05 -0.16
N THR A 214 16.93 -3.82 -1.47
CA THR A 214 16.34 -4.68 -2.48
C THR A 214 17.42 -5.30 -3.34
N THR A 215 17.18 -6.49 -3.90
CA THR A 215 18.04 -7.04 -4.96
C THR A 215 17.29 -7.06 -6.28
N SER A 216 17.96 -6.62 -7.35
CA SER A 216 17.44 -6.61 -8.71
C SER A 216 18.56 -6.75 -9.71
N GLY A 217 18.48 -7.72 -10.63
CA GLY A 217 19.52 -7.99 -11.64
C GLY A 217 20.87 -8.39 -11.04
N GLY A 218 20.90 -8.93 -9.81
CA GLY A 218 22.13 -9.26 -9.09
C GLY A 218 22.81 -8.06 -8.41
N GLU A 219 22.21 -6.87 -8.46
CA GLU A 219 22.67 -5.66 -7.78
C GLU A 219 21.89 -5.42 -6.49
N ILE A 220 22.49 -4.67 -5.56
CA ILE A 220 21.89 -4.30 -4.27
C ILE A 220 21.49 -2.83 -4.33
N GLY A 221 20.20 -2.52 -4.15
CA GLY A 221 19.68 -1.17 -4.03
C GLY A 221 19.33 -0.84 -2.57
N TYR A 222 19.58 0.39 -2.16
CA TYR A 222 19.23 0.88 -0.83
C TYR A 222 17.76 1.29 -0.77
N ILE A 223 17.07 0.88 0.29
CA ILE A 223 15.70 1.33 0.58
C ILE A 223 15.75 2.26 1.78
N ALA A 224 15.45 3.52 1.53
CA ALA A 224 15.49 4.54 2.56
C ALA A 224 14.34 4.39 3.58
N PRO A 225 14.58 4.66 4.88
CA PRO A 225 13.51 4.76 5.86
C PRO A 225 12.43 5.75 5.42
N THR A 226 11.17 5.46 5.72
CA THR A 226 9.98 6.25 5.41
C THR A 226 9.67 6.37 3.92
N VAL A 227 10.64 6.79 3.11
CA VAL A 227 10.44 7.16 1.69
C VAL A 227 10.54 5.96 0.75
N GLY A 228 11.47 5.06 1.02
CA GLY A 228 11.78 3.93 0.14
C GLY A 228 10.59 2.99 0.00
N ARG A 229 10.35 2.54 -1.22
CA ARG A 229 9.23 1.67 -1.53
C ARG A 229 9.27 0.37 -0.72
N THR A 230 8.12 -0.15 -0.36
CA THR A 230 7.88 -1.44 0.30
C THR A 230 8.44 -1.53 1.73
N LEU A 231 9.74 -1.40 1.95
CA LEU A 231 10.38 -1.52 3.26
C LEU A 231 10.55 -0.19 4.00
N GLY A 232 10.48 0.95 3.32
CA GLY A 232 10.59 2.27 3.96
C GLY A 232 9.57 2.49 5.07
N PRO A 233 8.27 2.25 4.84
CA PRO A 233 7.23 2.39 5.87
C PRO A 233 7.41 1.49 7.09
N VAL A 234 8.13 0.37 6.96
CA VAL A 234 8.39 -0.57 8.09
C VAL A 234 9.18 0.11 9.20
N PHE A 235 10.06 1.06 8.85
CA PHE A 235 10.82 1.83 9.84
C PHE A 235 9.90 2.66 10.73
N ASP A 236 8.93 3.34 10.14
CA ASP A 236 7.97 4.18 10.88
C ASP A 236 7.03 3.32 11.72
N ILE A 237 6.51 2.23 11.13
CA ILE A 237 5.58 1.30 11.78
C ILE A 237 6.20 0.69 13.03
N LEU A 238 7.44 0.21 12.96
CA LEU A 238 8.11 -0.46 14.08
C LEU A 238 8.97 0.46 14.94
N GLY A 239 9.22 1.72 14.51
CA GLY A 239 10.16 2.63 15.16
C GLY A 239 11.60 2.13 15.09
N LEU A 240 12.01 1.60 13.94
CA LEU A 240 13.36 1.07 13.74
C LEU A 240 14.41 2.18 13.68
N THR A 241 15.59 1.91 14.22
CA THR A 241 16.74 2.83 14.17
C THR A 241 17.53 2.62 12.87
N PRO A 242 17.55 3.59 11.93
CA PRO A 242 18.28 3.43 10.67
C PRO A 242 19.80 3.32 10.89
N ALA A 243 20.45 2.37 10.23
CA ALA A 243 21.93 2.29 10.20
C ALA A 243 22.55 3.35 9.27
N LEU A 244 21.77 3.83 8.31
CA LEU A 244 22.16 4.85 7.32
C LEU A 244 20.95 5.66 6.91
N GLU A 245 21.12 6.97 6.76
CA GLU A 245 20.17 7.86 6.10
C GLU A 245 20.90 8.60 4.97
N VAL A 246 20.26 8.70 3.80
CA VAL A 246 20.81 9.32 2.60
C VAL A 246 19.91 10.47 2.18
N GLU A 247 20.47 11.66 2.01
CA GLU A 247 19.72 12.83 1.50
C GLU A 247 19.29 12.60 0.05
N GLY A 248 18.03 12.92 -0.27
CA GLY A 248 17.49 12.82 -1.63
C GLY A 248 17.19 11.39 -2.07
N ALA A 249 17.06 10.47 -1.11
CA ALA A 249 16.57 9.12 -1.38
C ALA A 249 15.19 9.13 -2.03
N SER A 250 14.89 8.10 -2.82
CA SER A 250 13.68 7.98 -3.62
C SER A 250 12.85 6.73 -3.26
N ASP A 251 11.71 6.59 -3.93
CA ASP A 251 10.85 5.41 -3.91
C ASP A 251 11.08 4.51 -5.14
N ASP A 252 12.27 4.59 -5.75
CA ASP A 252 12.59 3.77 -6.92
C ASP A 252 12.41 2.28 -6.61
N HIS A 253 11.78 1.57 -7.56
CA HIS A 253 11.43 0.16 -7.41
C HIS A 253 12.63 -0.81 -7.43
N GLN A 254 13.83 -0.33 -7.74
CA GLN A 254 15.09 -1.07 -7.64
C GLN A 254 15.93 -0.60 -6.43
N GLY A 255 15.42 0.38 -5.67
CA GLY A 255 16.17 1.07 -4.62
C GLY A 255 17.16 2.08 -5.17
N ASP A 256 17.69 2.91 -4.29
CA ASP A 256 18.71 3.89 -4.64
C ASP A 256 20.10 3.23 -4.76
N ASP A 257 20.95 3.78 -5.60
CA ASP A 257 22.33 3.32 -5.75
C ASP A 257 23.11 3.40 -4.43
N ILE A 258 23.68 2.29 -4.01
CA ILE A 258 24.56 2.22 -2.84
C ILE A 258 25.77 1.33 -3.11
N SER A 259 26.95 1.75 -2.65
CA SER A 259 28.09 0.87 -2.72
C SER A 259 28.11 -0.12 -1.56
N VAL A 260 28.59 -1.34 -1.81
CA VAL A 260 28.74 -2.37 -0.76
C VAL A 260 29.67 -1.92 0.37
N GLU A 261 30.65 -1.04 0.08
CA GLU A 261 31.53 -0.44 1.07
C GLU A 261 30.79 0.55 1.98
N ALA A 262 29.75 1.25 1.45
CA ALA A 262 28.91 2.12 2.27
C ALA A 262 28.04 1.29 3.23
N ILE A 263 27.49 0.16 2.76
CA ILE A 263 26.78 -0.80 3.60
C ILE A 263 27.71 -1.35 4.70
N ALA A 264 28.91 -1.82 4.31
CA ALA A 264 29.88 -2.35 5.23
C ALA A 264 30.34 -1.32 6.28
N LYS A 265 30.45 -0.06 5.90
CA LYS A 265 30.80 1.04 6.81
C LYS A 265 29.68 1.38 7.77
N ALA A 266 28.43 1.34 7.32
CA ALA A 266 27.25 1.55 8.16
C ALA A 266 27.09 0.42 9.19
N ASN A 267 27.48 -0.80 8.82
CA ASN A 267 27.52 -2.00 9.66
C ASN A 267 26.20 -2.23 10.43
N PRO A 268 25.06 -2.40 9.76
CA PRO A 268 23.79 -2.63 10.42
C PRO A 268 23.79 -3.91 11.28
N ASP A 269 23.03 -3.88 12.38
CA ASP A 269 22.78 -5.04 13.24
C ASP A 269 21.72 -5.97 12.62
N TRP A 270 20.81 -5.41 11.82
CA TRP A 270 19.78 -6.11 11.07
C TRP A 270 19.73 -5.65 9.62
N MET A 271 19.42 -6.58 8.72
CA MET A 271 19.17 -6.28 7.33
C MET A 271 17.80 -6.82 6.90
N LEU A 272 16.94 -5.92 6.37
CA LEU A 272 15.66 -6.26 5.78
C LEU A 272 15.83 -6.31 4.26
N VAL A 273 15.39 -7.39 3.63
CA VAL A 273 15.67 -7.63 2.21
C VAL A 273 14.42 -7.95 1.43
N MET A 274 14.20 -7.23 0.34
CA MET A 274 13.23 -7.59 -0.70
C MET A 274 13.98 -8.18 -1.89
N ASP A 275 13.65 -9.40 -2.30
CA ASP A 275 14.12 -10.01 -3.54
C ASP A 275 13.10 -9.68 -4.66
N ARG A 276 13.38 -8.62 -5.41
CA ARG A 276 12.48 -8.19 -6.49
C ARG A 276 12.37 -9.25 -7.58
N ASP A 277 13.48 -9.86 -7.92
CA ASP A 277 13.55 -10.79 -9.05
C ASP A 277 12.93 -12.15 -8.73
N ALA A 278 12.82 -12.51 -7.45
CA ALA A 278 12.06 -13.68 -7.02
C ALA A 278 10.59 -13.64 -7.47
N ALA A 279 10.00 -12.43 -7.51
CA ALA A 279 8.61 -12.26 -7.92
C ALA A 279 8.38 -12.22 -9.44
N ILE A 280 9.40 -11.82 -10.22
CA ILE A 280 9.20 -11.52 -11.66
C ILE A 280 10.11 -12.32 -12.60
N SER A 281 11.14 -12.97 -12.10
CA SER A 281 12.18 -13.63 -12.89
C SER A 281 12.67 -14.95 -12.27
N ALA A 282 11.93 -15.54 -11.35
CA ALA A 282 12.35 -16.76 -10.65
C ALA A 282 12.69 -17.94 -11.58
N ASP A 283 12.05 -18.00 -12.75
CA ASP A 283 12.28 -19.02 -13.78
C ASP A 283 13.42 -18.67 -14.77
N ASP A 284 13.99 -17.45 -14.68
CA ASP A 284 15.10 -17.06 -15.54
C ASP A 284 16.38 -17.78 -15.09
N PRO A 285 17.12 -18.45 -16.02
CA PRO A 285 18.37 -19.13 -15.70
C PRO A 285 19.46 -18.21 -15.11
N SER A 286 19.34 -16.89 -15.27
CA SER A 286 20.26 -15.89 -14.70
C SER A 286 19.80 -15.36 -13.35
N TYR A 287 18.62 -15.75 -12.86
CA TYR A 287 18.13 -15.35 -11.54
C TYR A 287 19.06 -15.85 -10.44
N GLU A 288 19.42 -14.93 -9.57
CA GLU A 288 20.22 -15.21 -8.39
C GLU A 288 19.45 -14.74 -7.14
N PRO A 289 19.11 -15.64 -6.21
CA PRO A 289 18.39 -15.27 -4.99
C PRO A 289 19.15 -14.20 -4.19
N ALA A 290 18.42 -13.29 -3.55
CA ALA A 290 19.00 -12.21 -2.75
C ALA A 290 20.02 -12.69 -1.72
N ALA A 291 19.78 -13.85 -1.07
CA ALA A 291 20.73 -14.46 -0.15
C ALA A 291 22.08 -14.72 -0.82
N ALA A 292 22.07 -15.28 -2.03
CA ALA A 292 23.30 -15.55 -2.78
C ALA A 292 24.02 -14.27 -3.22
N VAL A 293 23.27 -13.23 -3.61
CA VAL A 293 23.82 -11.90 -3.94
C VAL A 293 24.54 -11.29 -2.75
N LEU A 294 23.93 -11.33 -1.56
CA LEU A 294 24.55 -10.82 -0.32
C LEU A 294 25.78 -11.64 0.10
N GLU A 295 25.69 -12.98 0.07
CA GLU A 295 26.77 -13.88 0.46
C GLU A 295 28.01 -13.81 -0.43
N LYS A 296 27.85 -13.53 -1.73
CA LYS A 296 28.96 -13.39 -2.69
C LYS A 296 29.79 -12.14 -2.47
N SER A 297 29.25 -11.12 -1.83
CA SER A 297 29.94 -9.86 -1.60
C SER A 297 30.96 -10.00 -0.49
N GLU A 298 32.26 -10.11 -0.82
CA GLU A 298 33.35 -10.16 0.15
C GLU A 298 33.32 -8.98 1.12
N ALA A 299 32.87 -7.78 0.66
CA ALA A 299 32.78 -6.59 1.49
C ALA A 299 31.70 -6.71 2.58
N LEU A 300 30.67 -7.52 2.36
CA LEU A 300 29.57 -7.67 3.31
C LEU A 300 29.78 -8.79 4.33
N THR A 301 30.75 -9.69 4.14
CA THR A 301 30.95 -10.85 5.01
C THR A 301 31.22 -10.49 6.49
N SER A 302 31.77 -9.29 6.74
CA SER A 302 32.05 -8.79 8.08
C SER A 302 30.96 -7.89 8.68
N VAL A 303 29.91 -7.60 7.91
CA VAL A 303 28.77 -6.82 8.41
C VAL A 303 28.02 -7.61 9.47
N THR A 304 27.70 -6.97 10.59
CA THR A 304 27.08 -7.62 11.76
C THR A 304 25.83 -8.40 11.35
N ALA A 305 24.93 -7.79 10.60
CA ALA A 305 23.70 -8.45 10.12
C ALA A 305 23.99 -9.75 9.35
N ILE A 306 25.00 -9.76 8.48
CA ILE A 306 25.37 -10.94 7.67
C ILE A 306 26.09 -11.99 8.52
N SER A 307 27.08 -11.56 9.29
CA SER A 307 27.95 -12.48 10.07
C SER A 307 27.21 -13.19 11.21
N GLU A 308 26.17 -12.57 11.75
CA GLU A 308 25.32 -13.11 12.82
C GLU A 308 24.03 -13.77 12.29
N GLY A 309 23.73 -13.64 10.99
CA GLY A 309 22.53 -14.20 10.39
C GLY A 309 21.26 -13.40 10.70
N ASN A 310 21.41 -12.11 11.03
CA ASN A 310 20.30 -11.18 11.31
C ASN A 310 19.76 -10.57 10.01
N VAL A 311 19.42 -11.40 9.05
CA VAL A 311 18.87 -11.00 7.76
C VAL A 311 17.46 -11.54 7.65
N VAL A 312 16.48 -10.66 7.42
CA VAL A 312 15.07 -11.04 7.27
C VAL A 312 14.61 -10.68 5.86
N TYR A 313 14.13 -11.69 5.16
CA TYR A 313 13.64 -11.55 3.79
C TYR A 313 12.12 -11.37 3.79
N MET A 314 11.62 -10.49 2.94
CA MET A 314 10.19 -10.45 2.64
C MET A 314 9.75 -11.73 1.89
N PRO A 315 8.46 -12.07 1.90
CA PRO A 315 7.92 -13.12 1.05
C PRO A 315 8.37 -12.96 -0.41
N ALA A 316 8.67 -14.07 -1.07
CA ALA A 316 9.31 -14.07 -2.40
C ALA A 316 8.48 -13.36 -3.49
N ASP A 317 7.17 -13.29 -3.33
CA ASP A 317 6.25 -12.66 -4.28
C ASP A 317 5.91 -11.19 -3.96
N THR A 318 6.49 -10.63 -2.90
CA THR A 318 6.18 -9.28 -2.39
C THR A 318 6.13 -8.22 -3.47
N TYR A 319 7.08 -8.19 -4.40
CA TYR A 319 7.13 -7.14 -5.42
C TYR A 319 5.87 -7.05 -6.30
N THR A 320 5.12 -8.14 -6.41
CA THR A 320 3.84 -8.22 -7.14
C THR A 320 2.65 -8.50 -6.22
N ASN A 321 2.86 -8.58 -4.89
CA ASN A 321 1.86 -8.90 -3.87
C ASN A 321 2.07 -8.08 -2.59
N GLU A 322 1.96 -6.76 -2.68
CA GLU A 322 2.22 -5.83 -1.56
C GLU A 322 0.96 -5.61 -0.69
N GLY A 323 0.14 -6.66 -0.45
CA GLY A 323 -1.10 -6.59 0.31
C GLY A 323 -0.94 -6.76 1.83
N ILE A 324 -2.06 -6.69 2.55
CA ILE A 324 -2.10 -6.79 4.02
C ILE A 324 -1.54 -8.15 4.51
N GLN A 325 -1.80 -9.25 3.79
CA GLN A 325 -1.32 -10.58 4.15
C GLN A 325 0.20 -10.67 4.05
N THR A 326 0.79 -10.15 2.98
CA THR A 326 2.24 -10.11 2.78
C THR A 326 2.96 -9.35 3.90
N TYR A 327 2.42 -8.20 4.31
CA TYR A 327 3.01 -7.46 5.42
C TYR A 327 2.80 -8.14 6.76
N THR A 328 1.67 -8.81 6.98
CA THR A 328 1.44 -9.60 8.20
C THR A 328 2.47 -10.71 8.32
N GLU A 329 2.68 -11.51 7.27
CA GLU A 329 3.70 -12.57 7.21
C GLU A 329 5.11 -12.01 7.46
N PHE A 330 5.41 -10.85 6.88
CA PHE A 330 6.72 -10.23 7.08
C PHE A 330 6.92 -9.75 8.52
N PHE A 331 5.94 -9.11 9.16
CA PHE A 331 6.04 -8.70 10.56
C PHE A 331 6.13 -9.89 11.52
N GLU A 332 5.43 -11.00 11.24
CA GLU A 332 5.60 -12.24 11.98
C GLU A 332 7.03 -12.79 11.87
N SER A 333 7.59 -12.78 10.65
CA SER A 333 8.97 -13.20 10.39
C SER A 333 9.99 -12.32 11.11
N LEU A 334 9.75 -11.00 11.15
CA LEU A 334 10.57 -10.05 11.92
C LEU A 334 10.49 -10.33 13.43
N ALA A 335 9.29 -10.54 13.96
CA ALA A 335 9.10 -10.86 15.36
C ALA A 335 9.85 -12.15 15.74
N ASP A 336 9.73 -13.21 14.93
CA ASP A 336 10.45 -14.47 15.12
C ASP A 336 11.98 -14.29 15.12
N ALA A 337 12.49 -13.43 14.23
CA ALA A 337 13.91 -13.15 14.13
C ALA A 337 14.41 -12.36 15.35
N PHE A 338 13.70 -11.30 15.73
CA PHE A 338 14.04 -10.47 16.89
C PHE A 338 14.00 -11.27 18.20
N GLU A 339 12.95 -12.10 18.40
CA GLU A 339 12.82 -12.97 19.58
C GLU A 339 13.95 -14.00 19.71
N LYS A 340 14.52 -14.50 18.60
CA LYS A 340 15.64 -15.43 18.63
C LYS A 340 16.96 -14.79 19.04
N LYS A 341 17.12 -13.48 18.77
CA LYS A 341 18.33 -12.74 19.14
C LYS A 341 18.28 -12.28 20.60
N ALA A 342 17.08 -12.01 21.15
CA ALA A 342 16.86 -11.54 22.53
C ALA A 342 17.21 -12.62 23.56
#